data_60c38405d85e73f5f782ed9efc94e85a
#
_entry.id   60c38405d85e73f5f782ed9efc94e85a
#
_cell.length_a   1.000
_cell.length_b   1.000
_cell.length_c   1.000
_cell.angle_alpha   90.00
_cell.angle_beta   90.00
_cell.angle_gamma   90.00
#
_symmetry.space_group_name_H-M   'P 1'
#
loop_
_entity.id
_entity.type
_entity.pdbx_description
1 polymer ?
#
loop_
_entity_poly.entity_id
_entity_poly.type
_entity_poly.pdbx_seq_one_letter_code
_entity_poly.pdbx_strand_id
1 'polypeptide(L)'
;MTMKVSHNIILTILLLIFSITTNAQTVSELESKVNKLQSEIKTSQNLLKKTSKNKQATLNEIELLQAQIKKRDDLINTYEKQITIINKQINGYKKDIQNLQNDLKKSREEYADILLIRYKTRNSLNNLLFIFSSDDFNQAVRRMRYIKQIKELLEEKMTEIESSKREIKERIDKNESDKKRIENLKSIQKRERETLNTEKKQLNDKIAKLKKKESEIKKEIEKKQNEAKNLEAKIKKIIEEEMARNKKRTEADIQLSSKFESNKGKLPWPVEKGVITKQYGKSQHPTQPKVVIFNNGIDIATEEGATALCVFDGQVSTVFSTGTENVIMIRHGAYFTLYANIDKVYVKAGDKVKTGQKLGTIHSSATDNSTTIHFEIWNEKNNVNPEKWLR
;
A
#
# COMPACT_ATOMS: atom_id res chain seq x y z
N MET A 1 -49.91 7.55 5.62
CA MET A 1 -48.76 7.91 6.49
C MET A 1 -47.67 6.80 6.50
N THR A 2 -47.71 5.87 5.55
CA THR A 2 -46.86 4.67 5.49
C THR A 2 -45.68 4.74 4.52
N MET A 3 -45.53 5.80 3.72
CA MET A 3 -44.45 5.91 2.72
C MET A 3 -43.16 6.64 3.19
N LYS A 4 -43.15 7.32 4.34
CA LYS A 4 -41.97 8.04 4.83
C LYS A 4 -41.02 7.16 5.69
N VAL A 5 -41.50 6.06 6.24
CA VAL A 5 -40.67 5.18 7.11
C VAL A 5 -39.73 4.30 6.27
N SER A 6 -40.16 3.84 5.08
CA SER A 6 -39.32 2.98 4.23
C SER A 6 -38.13 3.72 3.60
N HIS A 7 -38.26 5.02 3.30
CA HIS A 7 -37.18 5.82 2.72
C HIS A 7 -36.04 6.08 3.71
N ASN A 8 -36.35 6.31 4.97
CA ASN A 8 -35.33 6.52 5.99
C ASN A 8 -34.57 5.25 6.35
N ILE A 9 -35.21 4.07 6.30
CA ILE A 9 -34.55 2.79 6.54
C ILE A 9 -33.62 2.44 5.38
N ILE A 10 -34.03 2.69 4.13
CA ILE A 10 -33.19 2.47 2.94
C ILE A 10 -31.99 3.43 2.94
N LEU A 11 -32.19 4.69 3.36
CA LEU A 11 -31.12 5.70 3.42
C LEU A 11 -30.10 5.38 4.54
N THR A 12 -30.54 4.86 5.68
CA THR A 12 -29.64 4.43 6.77
C THR A 12 -28.89 3.16 6.43
N ILE A 13 -29.50 2.23 5.70
CA ILE A 13 -28.84 1.02 5.19
C ILE A 13 -27.79 1.40 4.13
N LEU A 14 -28.09 2.36 3.25
CA LEU A 14 -27.15 2.86 2.23
C LEU A 14 -25.93 3.58 2.86
N LEU A 15 -26.14 4.36 3.93
CA LEU A 15 -25.07 5.02 4.69
C LEU A 15 -24.20 4.03 5.48
N LEU A 16 -24.78 2.95 6.00
CA LEU A 16 -24.05 1.88 6.68
C LEU A 16 -23.20 1.02 5.72
N ILE A 17 -23.70 0.79 4.51
CA ILE A 17 -22.94 0.08 3.45
C ILE A 17 -21.73 0.94 3.00
N PHE A 18 -21.88 2.28 2.92
CA PHE A 18 -20.79 3.17 2.52
C PHE A 18 -19.67 3.27 3.58
N SER A 19 -20.00 3.17 4.87
CA SER A 19 -18.99 3.18 5.95
C SER A 19 -18.20 1.85 6.06
N ILE A 20 -18.77 0.73 5.61
CA ILE A 20 -18.11 -0.58 5.60
C ILE A 20 -17.10 -0.68 4.45
N THR A 21 -17.39 -0.05 3.30
CA THR A 21 -16.49 -0.08 2.15
C THR A 21 -15.19 0.70 2.39
N THR A 22 -15.22 1.83 3.11
CA THR A 22 -14.01 2.60 3.42
C THR A 22 -13.06 1.87 4.37
N ASN A 23 -13.58 1.13 5.35
CA ASN A 23 -12.75 0.35 6.28
C ASN A 23 -12.18 -0.93 5.63
N ALA A 24 -12.92 -1.58 4.76
CA ALA A 24 -12.44 -2.75 4.00
C ALA A 24 -11.34 -2.35 3.00
N GLN A 25 -11.49 -1.19 2.35
CA GLN A 25 -10.48 -0.65 1.44
C GLN A 25 -9.17 -0.34 2.18
N THR A 26 -9.24 0.28 3.36
CA THR A 26 -8.06 0.61 4.18
C THR A 26 -7.29 -0.65 4.63
N VAL A 27 -7.97 -1.72 5.04
CA VAL A 27 -7.30 -2.98 5.43
C VAL A 27 -6.66 -3.64 4.22
N SER A 28 -7.34 -3.68 3.08
CA SER A 28 -6.80 -4.23 1.82
C SER A 28 -5.55 -3.48 1.35
N GLU A 29 -5.56 -2.14 1.45
CA GLU A 29 -4.38 -1.31 1.15
C GLU A 29 -3.19 -1.63 2.05
N LEU A 30 -3.42 -1.83 3.35
CA LEU A 30 -2.38 -2.21 4.31
C LEU A 30 -1.85 -3.63 4.05
N GLU A 31 -2.70 -4.57 3.64
CA GLU A 31 -2.28 -5.93 3.24
C GLU A 31 -1.42 -5.90 1.98
N SER A 32 -1.82 -5.11 0.98
CA SER A 32 -1.01 -4.89 -0.22
C SER A 32 0.37 -4.31 0.13
N LYS A 33 0.40 -3.34 1.05
CA LYS A 33 1.64 -2.75 1.54
C LYS A 33 2.51 -3.75 2.30
N VAL A 34 1.93 -4.61 3.13
CA VAL A 34 2.64 -5.71 3.82
C VAL A 34 3.29 -6.64 2.81
N ASN A 35 2.55 -7.10 1.80
CA ASN A 35 3.07 -8.00 0.76
C ASN A 35 4.23 -7.36 0.00
N LYS A 36 4.12 -6.07 -0.35
CA LYS A 36 5.19 -5.30 -1.00
C LYS A 36 6.44 -5.25 -0.11
N LEU A 37 6.29 -4.86 1.16
CA LEU A 37 7.41 -4.77 2.11
C LEU A 37 8.09 -6.12 2.34
N GLN A 38 7.33 -7.20 2.45
CA GLN A 38 7.87 -8.57 2.57
C GLN A 38 8.67 -8.98 1.33
N SER A 39 8.18 -8.65 0.13
CA SER A 39 8.91 -8.90 -1.13
C SER A 39 10.22 -8.13 -1.18
N GLU A 40 10.22 -6.85 -0.80
CA GLU A 40 11.41 -6.00 -0.76
C GLU A 40 12.42 -6.49 0.28
N ILE A 41 11.97 -6.92 1.47
CA ILE A 41 12.83 -7.52 2.50
C ILE A 41 13.47 -8.82 1.97
N LYS A 42 12.70 -9.69 1.32
CA LYS A 42 13.22 -10.94 0.72
C LYS A 42 14.27 -10.66 -0.36
N THR A 43 14.02 -9.67 -1.22
CA THR A 43 14.98 -9.23 -2.24
C THR A 43 16.26 -8.73 -1.59
N SER A 44 16.17 -7.87 -0.57
CA SER A 44 17.31 -7.36 0.20
C SER A 44 18.11 -8.49 0.86
N GLN A 45 17.44 -9.47 1.46
CA GLN A 45 18.11 -10.65 2.05
C GLN A 45 18.89 -11.47 1.01
N ASN A 46 18.32 -11.66 -0.19
CA ASN A 46 18.99 -12.37 -1.26
C ASN A 46 20.24 -11.61 -1.75
N LEU A 47 20.13 -10.31 -1.90
CA LEU A 47 21.26 -9.46 -2.28
C LEU A 47 22.35 -9.48 -1.21
N LEU A 48 21.99 -9.37 0.08
CA LEU A 48 22.95 -9.50 1.19
C LEU A 48 23.67 -10.84 1.20
N LYS A 49 22.99 -11.96 0.95
CA LYS A 49 23.62 -13.28 0.86
C LYS A 49 24.64 -13.39 -0.28
N LYS A 50 24.36 -12.77 -1.43
CA LYS A 50 25.27 -12.74 -2.58
C LYS A 50 26.49 -11.86 -2.30
N THR A 51 26.30 -10.68 -1.71
CA THR A 51 27.35 -9.70 -1.40
C THR A 51 28.24 -10.16 -0.23
N SER A 52 27.69 -10.89 0.74
CA SER A 52 28.39 -11.36 1.96
C SER A 52 29.45 -12.46 1.72
N LYS A 53 29.62 -12.97 0.48
CA LYS A 53 30.65 -13.97 0.17
C LYS A 53 32.08 -13.40 0.25
N ASN A 54 32.25 -12.09 0.20
CA ASN A 54 33.54 -11.43 0.42
C ASN A 54 33.74 -11.14 1.92
N LYS A 55 34.91 -11.53 2.46
CA LYS A 55 35.27 -11.42 3.91
C LYS A 55 35.35 -10.00 4.48
N GLN A 56 35.09 -8.95 3.70
CA GLN A 56 35.09 -7.55 4.14
C GLN A 56 33.69 -6.97 4.06
N ALA A 57 33.23 -6.36 5.17
CA ALA A 57 32.01 -5.56 5.16
C ALA A 57 32.23 -4.35 4.25
N THR A 58 31.41 -4.21 3.22
CA THR A 58 31.44 -3.10 2.27
C THR A 58 30.44 -2.02 2.65
N LEU A 59 30.61 -0.80 2.14
CA LEU A 59 29.61 0.27 2.31
C LEU A 59 28.26 -0.16 1.75
N ASN A 60 28.26 -0.85 0.62
CA ASN A 60 27.03 -1.34 -0.01
C ASN A 60 26.26 -2.35 0.86
N GLU A 61 26.99 -3.25 1.59
CA GLU A 61 26.33 -4.15 2.55
C GLU A 61 25.66 -3.38 3.69
N ILE A 62 26.30 -2.31 4.18
CA ILE A 62 25.72 -1.45 5.23
C ILE A 62 24.49 -0.72 4.71
N GLU A 63 24.58 -0.11 3.52
CA GLU A 63 23.46 0.59 2.89
C GLU A 63 22.26 -0.35 2.64
N LEU A 64 22.54 -1.56 2.13
CA LEU A 64 21.51 -2.56 1.89
C LEU A 64 20.87 -3.04 3.19
N LEU A 65 21.67 -3.24 4.25
CA LEU A 65 21.16 -3.66 5.56
C LEU A 65 20.36 -2.54 6.23
N GLN A 66 20.77 -1.28 6.07
CA GLN A 66 19.99 -0.12 6.54
C GLN A 66 18.64 -0.03 5.82
N ALA A 67 18.63 -0.21 4.50
CA ALA A 67 17.39 -0.24 3.72
C ALA A 67 16.45 -1.36 4.19
N GLN A 68 17.00 -2.56 4.44
CA GLN A 68 16.24 -3.69 4.96
C GLN A 68 15.64 -3.41 6.34
N ILE A 69 16.44 -2.86 7.26
CA ILE A 69 15.99 -2.46 8.60
C ILE A 69 14.84 -1.47 8.52
N LYS A 70 14.95 -0.46 7.65
CA LYS A 70 13.88 0.53 7.44
C LYS A 70 12.59 -0.12 6.93
N LYS A 71 12.69 -1.01 5.93
CA LYS A 71 11.52 -1.73 5.40
C LYS A 71 10.86 -2.62 6.45
N ARG A 72 11.65 -3.27 7.32
CA ARG A 72 11.13 -4.08 8.42
C ARG A 72 10.44 -3.23 9.49
N ASP A 73 10.97 -2.05 9.79
CA ASP A 73 10.33 -1.11 10.72
C ASP A 73 8.98 -0.61 10.16
N ASP A 74 8.94 -0.25 8.86
CA ASP A 74 7.71 0.10 8.16
C ASP A 74 6.69 -1.05 8.15
N LEU A 75 7.14 -2.30 8.01
CA LEU A 75 6.31 -3.49 8.08
C LEU A 75 5.68 -3.66 9.47
N ILE A 76 6.48 -3.53 10.53
CA ILE A 76 6.01 -3.60 11.93
C ILE A 76 4.95 -2.53 12.20
N ASN A 77 5.19 -1.29 11.77
CA ASN A 77 4.25 -0.17 11.90
C ASN A 77 2.97 -0.41 11.10
N THR A 78 3.06 -1.09 9.97
CA THR A 78 1.91 -1.45 9.14
C THR A 78 1.03 -2.50 9.84
N TYR A 79 1.62 -3.52 10.47
CA TYR A 79 0.89 -4.47 11.29
C TYR A 79 0.20 -3.80 12.49
N GLU A 80 0.85 -2.83 13.14
CA GLU A 80 0.26 -2.08 14.24
C GLU A 80 -1.00 -1.30 13.82
N LYS A 81 -0.96 -0.67 12.64
CA LYS A 81 -2.13 0.00 12.06
C LYS A 81 -3.26 -0.99 11.74
N GLN A 82 -2.94 -2.16 11.18
CA GLN A 82 -3.94 -3.20 10.94
C GLN A 82 -4.60 -3.66 12.22
N ILE A 83 -3.82 -3.96 13.26
CA ILE A 83 -4.33 -4.36 14.58
C ILE A 83 -5.26 -3.29 15.16
N THR A 84 -4.89 -2.01 15.03
CA THR A 84 -5.70 -0.88 15.52
C THR A 84 -7.05 -0.81 14.81
N ILE A 85 -7.07 -0.95 13.49
CA ILE A 85 -8.31 -0.93 12.70
C ILE A 85 -9.22 -2.10 13.07
N ILE A 86 -8.67 -3.33 13.13
CA ILE A 86 -9.43 -4.52 13.47
C ILE A 86 -9.98 -4.42 14.91
N ASN A 87 -9.21 -3.89 15.87
CA ASN A 87 -9.71 -3.65 17.23
C ASN A 87 -10.90 -2.68 17.25
N LYS A 88 -10.87 -1.63 16.42
CA LYS A 88 -12.00 -0.69 16.29
C LYS A 88 -13.24 -1.39 15.73
N GLN A 89 -13.07 -2.27 14.74
CA GLN A 89 -14.16 -3.08 14.18
C GLN A 89 -14.75 -4.03 15.22
N ILE A 90 -13.91 -4.74 15.98
CA ILE A 90 -14.34 -5.62 17.09
C ILE A 90 -15.18 -4.86 18.12
N ASN A 91 -14.77 -3.63 18.48
CA ASN A 91 -15.54 -2.83 19.43
C ASN A 91 -16.87 -2.35 18.83
N GLY A 92 -16.92 -2.09 17.52
CA GLY A 92 -18.17 -1.85 16.79
C GLY A 92 -19.11 -3.06 16.89
N TYR A 93 -18.63 -4.25 16.53
CA TYR A 93 -19.45 -5.49 16.60
C TYR A 93 -19.98 -5.77 18.01
N LYS A 94 -19.18 -5.53 19.06
CA LYS A 94 -19.67 -5.69 20.44
C LYS A 94 -20.85 -4.80 20.75
N LYS A 95 -20.79 -3.52 20.32
CA LYS A 95 -21.88 -2.56 20.51
C LYS A 95 -23.12 -2.97 19.71
N ASP A 96 -22.92 -3.36 18.45
CA ASP A 96 -24.02 -3.80 17.60
C ASP A 96 -24.70 -5.05 18.15
N ILE A 97 -23.93 -6.05 18.61
CA ILE A 97 -24.45 -7.25 19.25
C ILE A 97 -25.29 -6.90 20.48
N GLN A 98 -24.85 -5.97 21.31
CA GLN A 98 -25.57 -5.53 22.50
C GLN A 98 -26.92 -4.85 22.13
N ASN A 99 -26.89 -3.99 21.12
CA ASN A 99 -28.11 -3.33 20.62
C ASN A 99 -29.09 -4.37 20.05
N LEU A 100 -28.63 -5.25 19.17
CA LEU A 100 -29.45 -6.31 18.58
C LEU A 100 -30.00 -7.27 19.64
N GLN A 101 -29.25 -7.56 20.69
CA GLN A 101 -29.76 -8.38 21.81
C GLN A 101 -30.89 -7.67 22.58
N ASN A 102 -30.79 -6.36 22.78
CA ASN A 102 -31.84 -5.57 23.42
C ASN A 102 -33.09 -5.51 22.55
N ASP A 103 -32.93 -5.29 21.23
CA ASP A 103 -34.05 -5.27 20.29
C ASP A 103 -34.71 -6.65 20.18
N LEU A 104 -33.89 -7.73 20.12
CA LEU A 104 -34.39 -9.09 20.15
C LEU A 104 -35.21 -9.39 21.42
N LYS A 105 -34.75 -8.90 22.58
CA LYS A 105 -35.49 -9.05 23.83
C LYS A 105 -36.87 -8.35 23.74
N LYS A 106 -36.90 -7.13 23.25
CA LYS A 106 -38.15 -6.38 23.02
C LYS A 106 -39.11 -7.09 22.07
N SER A 107 -38.62 -7.54 20.92
CA SER A 107 -39.43 -8.26 19.94
C SER A 107 -39.99 -9.56 20.51
N ARG A 108 -39.23 -10.26 21.38
CA ARG A 108 -39.73 -11.45 22.09
C ARG A 108 -40.83 -11.14 23.11
N GLU A 109 -40.70 -10.05 23.85
CA GLU A 109 -41.72 -9.57 24.81
C GLU A 109 -43.00 -9.22 24.05
N GLU A 110 -42.92 -8.44 22.97
CA GLU A 110 -44.04 -8.10 22.10
C GLU A 110 -44.70 -9.36 21.49
N TYR A 111 -43.89 -10.31 21.01
CA TYR A 111 -44.40 -11.60 20.49
C TYR A 111 -45.14 -12.39 21.57
N ALA A 112 -44.63 -12.44 22.80
CA ALA A 112 -45.25 -13.16 23.91
C ALA A 112 -46.62 -12.52 24.28
N ASP A 113 -46.69 -11.18 24.28
CA ASP A 113 -47.95 -10.47 24.54
C ASP A 113 -49.04 -10.79 23.49
N ILE A 114 -48.65 -10.75 22.21
CA ILE A 114 -49.55 -11.07 21.11
C ILE A 114 -49.96 -12.56 21.18
N LEU A 115 -49.04 -13.45 21.54
CA LEU A 115 -49.33 -14.87 21.73
C LEU A 115 -50.29 -15.14 22.87
N LEU A 116 -50.18 -14.37 23.98
CA LEU A 116 -51.13 -14.44 25.10
C LEU A 116 -52.56 -14.05 24.68
N ILE A 117 -52.68 -12.96 23.87
CA ILE A 117 -53.97 -12.53 23.31
C ILE A 117 -54.53 -13.66 22.44
N ARG A 118 -53.74 -14.26 21.55
CA ARG A 118 -54.14 -15.36 20.69
C ARG A 118 -54.50 -16.60 21.48
N TYR A 119 -53.79 -16.94 22.54
CA TYR A 119 -54.07 -18.09 23.40
C TYR A 119 -55.43 -17.96 24.08
N LYS A 120 -55.77 -16.78 24.60
CA LYS A 120 -57.08 -16.48 25.19
C LYS A 120 -58.21 -16.61 24.17
N THR A 121 -57.96 -16.42 22.87
CA THR A 121 -58.92 -16.51 21.77
C THR A 121 -58.83 -17.83 20.96
N ARG A 122 -58.00 -18.79 21.39
CA ARG A 122 -57.54 -19.96 20.59
C ARG A 122 -58.64 -20.99 20.27
N ASN A 123 -59.71 -21.07 21.03
CA ASN A 123 -60.75 -22.08 20.79
C ASN A 123 -61.45 -21.75 19.48
N SER A 124 -61.41 -22.68 18.50
CA SER A 124 -62.09 -22.46 17.20
C SER A 124 -63.57 -22.17 17.36
N LEU A 125 -64.19 -22.80 18.36
CA LEU A 125 -65.53 -22.46 18.82
C LEU A 125 -65.62 -21.02 19.35
N ASN A 126 -64.61 -20.55 20.12
CA ASN A 126 -64.57 -19.20 20.63
C ASN A 126 -64.35 -18.16 19.49
N ASN A 127 -63.58 -18.49 18.44
CA ASN A 127 -63.45 -17.60 17.28
C ASN A 127 -64.75 -17.50 16.49
N LEU A 128 -65.42 -18.62 16.30
CA LEU A 128 -66.76 -18.64 15.69
C LEU A 128 -67.80 -17.93 16.58
N LEU A 129 -67.83 -18.23 17.88
CA LEU A 129 -68.67 -17.54 18.83
C LEU A 129 -68.37 -16.04 18.90
N PHE A 130 -67.11 -15.62 18.86
CA PHE A 130 -66.68 -14.24 18.83
C PHE A 130 -67.14 -13.51 17.55
N ILE A 131 -67.12 -14.19 16.38
CA ILE A 131 -67.67 -13.64 15.14
C ILE A 131 -69.18 -13.64 15.16
N PHE A 132 -69.85 -14.72 15.56
CA PHE A 132 -71.30 -14.87 15.57
C PHE A 132 -72.01 -14.14 16.73
N SER A 133 -71.32 -13.75 17.79
CA SER A 133 -71.80 -12.87 18.85
C SER A 133 -71.74 -11.38 18.51
N SER A 134 -71.54 -11.02 17.24
CA SER A 134 -71.59 -9.65 16.78
C SER A 134 -73.00 -9.15 16.62
N ASP A 135 -73.23 -7.88 16.93
CA ASP A 135 -74.55 -7.22 16.87
C ASP A 135 -74.99 -6.96 15.42
N ASP A 136 -74.02 -6.84 14.50
CA ASP A 136 -74.26 -6.63 13.08
C ASP A 136 -73.19 -7.30 12.17
N PHE A 137 -73.49 -7.38 10.88
CA PHE A 137 -72.60 -7.96 9.88
C PHE A 137 -71.26 -7.22 9.75
N ASN A 138 -71.26 -5.89 9.84
CA ASN A 138 -70.07 -5.08 9.77
C ASN A 138 -69.11 -5.35 10.95
N GLN A 139 -69.68 -5.56 12.13
CA GLN A 139 -68.94 -5.95 13.32
C GLN A 139 -68.32 -7.36 13.17
N ALA A 140 -69.06 -8.33 12.60
CA ALA A 140 -68.56 -9.63 12.29
C ALA A 140 -67.34 -9.58 11.35
N VAL A 141 -67.42 -8.77 10.29
CA VAL A 141 -66.30 -8.56 9.33
C VAL A 141 -65.08 -7.86 10.00
N ARG A 142 -65.32 -6.91 10.89
CA ARG A 142 -64.22 -6.26 11.65
C ARG A 142 -63.52 -7.30 12.57
N ARG A 143 -64.24 -8.14 13.27
CA ARG A 143 -63.73 -9.18 14.16
C ARG A 143 -62.91 -10.24 13.37
N MET A 144 -63.36 -10.64 12.18
CA MET A 144 -62.64 -11.55 11.29
C MET A 144 -61.32 -10.91 10.82
N ARG A 145 -61.31 -9.65 10.43
CA ARG A 145 -60.08 -8.92 10.07
C ARG A 145 -59.12 -8.85 11.25
N TYR A 146 -59.61 -8.59 12.44
CA TYR A 146 -58.79 -8.55 13.65
C TYR A 146 -58.03 -9.86 13.90
N ILE A 147 -58.73 -11.00 13.80
CA ILE A 147 -58.12 -12.35 13.95
C ILE A 147 -57.06 -12.58 12.87
N LYS A 148 -57.32 -12.16 11.64
CA LYS A 148 -56.38 -12.26 10.54
C LYS A 148 -55.13 -11.39 10.80
N GLN A 149 -55.32 -10.15 11.21
CA GLN A 149 -54.22 -9.22 11.53
C GLN A 149 -53.33 -9.73 12.67
N ILE A 150 -53.91 -10.34 13.72
CA ILE A 150 -53.11 -10.96 14.80
C ILE A 150 -52.23 -12.09 14.26
N LYS A 151 -52.77 -12.91 13.34
CA LYS A 151 -51.98 -13.97 12.73
C LYS A 151 -50.82 -13.44 11.91
N GLU A 152 -51.09 -12.48 11.04
CA GLU A 152 -50.07 -11.81 10.21
C GLU A 152 -49.00 -11.16 11.06
N LEU A 153 -49.37 -10.45 12.15
CA LEU A 153 -48.45 -9.83 13.08
C LEU A 153 -47.54 -10.81 13.81
N LEU A 154 -48.11 -11.99 14.20
CA LEU A 154 -47.29 -13.06 14.81
C LEU A 154 -46.28 -13.66 13.84
N GLU A 155 -46.66 -13.88 12.58
CA GLU A 155 -45.75 -14.36 11.53
C GLU A 155 -44.63 -13.34 11.23
N GLU A 156 -44.98 -12.06 11.15
CA GLU A 156 -44.04 -10.96 10.99
C GLU A 156 -43.02 -10.89 12.14
N LYS A 157 -43.50 -10.91 13.39
CA LYS A 157 -42.66 -10.88 14.59
C LYS A 157 -41.75 -12.10 14.71
N MET A 158 -42.24 -13.27 14.33
CA MET A 158 -41.43 -14.49 14.32
C MET A 158 -40.27 -14.37 13.30
N THR A 159 -40.56 -13.86 12.11
CA THR A 159 -39.56 -13.64 11.06
C THR A 159 -38.50 -12.63 11.51
N GLU A 160 -38.94 -11.52 12.15
CA GLU A 160 -38.06 -10.52 12.73
C GLU A 160 -37.10 -11.13 13.78
N ILE A 161 -37.65 -11.94 14.71
CA ILE A 161 -36.87 -12.64 15.74
C ILE A 161 -35.83 -13.58 15.14
N GLU A 162 -36.20 -14.37 14.12
CA GLU A 162 -35.28 -15.28 13.44
C GLU A 162 -34.18 -14.54 12.66
N SER A 163 -34.55 -13.45 12.02
CA SER A 163 -33.58 -12.57 11.32
C SER A 163 -32.57 -11.98 12.30
N SER A 164 -33.06 -11.42 13.41
CA SER A 164 -32.19 -10.82 14.44
C SER A 164 -31.25 -11.86 15.07
N LYS A 165 -31.72 -13.08 15.34
CA LYS A 165 -30.87 -14.18 15.83
C LYS A 165 -29.75 -14.53 14.84
N ARG A 166 -30.06 -14.56 13.54
CA ARG A 166 -29.09 -14.85 12.48
C ARG A 166 -28.03 -13.77 12.43
N GLU A 167 -28.45 -12.50 12.44
CA GLU A 167 -27.54 -11.35 12.42
C GLU A 167 -26.62 -11.32 13.65
N ILE A 168 -27.14 -11.58 14.84
CA ILE A 168 -26.33 -11.69 16.07
C ILE A 168 -25.26 -12.78 15.91
N LYS A 169 -25.63 -13.95 15.41
CA LYS A 169 -24.69 -15.05 15.19
C LYS A 169 -23.56 -14.65 14.21
N GLU A 170 -23.93 -14.07 13.08
CA GLU A 170 -22.95 -13.62 12.09
C GLU A 170 -21.97 -12.57 12.67
N ARG A 171 -22.47 -11.65 13.51
CA ARG A 171 -21.63 -10.65 14.19
C ARG A 171 -20.70 -11.31 15.21
N ILE A 172 -21.15 -12.32 15.93
CA ILE A 172 -20.32 -13.10 16.88
C ILE A 172 -19.21 -13.81 16.12
N ASP A 173 -19.56 -14.55 15.05
CA ASP A 173 -18.60 -15.31 14.25
C ASP A 173 -17.51 -14.39 13.65
N LYS A 174 -17.88 -13.21 13.13
CA LYS A 174 -16.94 -12.20 12.67
C LYS A 174 -16.03 -11.68 13.78
N ASN A 175 -16.59 -11.39 14.96
CA ASN A 175 -15.82 -10.92 16.12
C ASN A 175 -14.76 -11.96 16.54
N GLU A 176 -15.12 -13.24 16.58
CA GLU A 176 -14.18 -14.31 16.92
C GLU A 176 -13.10 -14.51 15.86
N SER A 177 -13.47 -14.45 14.58
CA SER A 177 -12.52 -14.51 13.47
C SER A 177 -11.50 -13.36 13.55
N ASP A 178 -11.97 -12.14 13.79
CA ASP A 178 -11.10 -10.96 13.88
C ASP A 178 -10.18 -11.01 15.12
N LYS A 179 -10.65 -11.55 16.25
CA LYS A 179 -9.78 -11.79 17.42
C LYS A 179 -8.64 -12.76 17.08
N LYS A 180 -8.93 -13.90 16.45
CA LYS A 180 -7.90 -14.85 16.01
C LYS A 180 -6.89 -14.20 15.05
N ARG A 181 -7.38 -13.35 14.15
CA ARG A 181 -6.54 -12.59 13.22
C ARG A 181 -5.59 -11.64 13.95
N ILE A 182 -6.07 -10.92 14.98
CA ILE A 182 -5.22 -10.06 15.83
C ILE A 182 -4.14 -10.87 16.55
N GLU A 183 -4.47 -12.02 17.13
CA GLU A 183 -3.48 -12.88 17.80
C GLU A 183 -2.37 -13.32 16.86
N ASN A 184 -2.74 -13.75 15.66
CA ASN A 184 -1.78 -14.09 14.61
C ASN A 184 -0.89 -12.88 14.22
N LEU A 185 -1.50 -11.71 13.96
CA LEU A 185 -0.76 -10.49 13.62
C LEU A 185 0.22 -10.07 14.73
N LYS A 186 -0.18 -10.17 16.01
CA LYS A 186 0.70 -9.89 17.16
C LYS A 186 1.88 -10.86 17.23
N SER A 187 1.64 -12.15 16.96
CA SER A 187 2.69 -13.16 16.91
C SER A 187 3.70 -12.88 15.80
N ILE A 188 3.23 -12.52 14.62
CA ILE A 188 4.09 -12.13 13.49
C ILE A 188 4.88 -10.85 13.85
N GLN A 189 4.21 -9.83 14.37
CA GLN A 189 4.85 -8.56 14.74
C GLN A 189 5.96 -8.78 15.78
N LYS A 190 5.76 -9.66 16.76
CA LYS A 190 6.78 -10.01 17.76
C LYS A 190 8.02 -10.60 17.08
N ARG A 191 7.84 -11.59 16.20
CA ARG A 191 8.95 -12.21 15.45
C ARG A 191 9.71 -11.20 14.59
N GLU A 192 8.98 -10.30 13.91
CA GLU A 192 9.60 -9.24 13.11
C GLU A 192 10.44 -8.27 13.97
N ARG A 193 9.96 -7.92 15.18
CA ARG A 193 10.73 -7.08 16.14
C ARG A 193 12.01 -7.78 16.62
N GLU A 194 11.97 -9.08 16.89
CA GLU A 194 13.15 -9.86 17.27
C GLU A 194 14.19 -9.89 16.15
N THR A 195 13.72 -10.11 14.91
CA THR A 195 14.57 -10.07 13.73
C THR A 195 15.17 -8.69 13.50
N LEU A 196 14.38 -7.62 13.65
CA LEU A 196 14.83 -6.23 13.55
C LEU A 196 15.97 -5.92 14.54
N ASN A 197 15.85 -6.38 15.78
CA ASN A 197 16.90 -6.20 16.78
C ASN A 197 18.18 -6.92 16.39
N THR A 198 18.08 -8.12 15.83
CA THR A 198 19.24 -8.89 15.33
C THR A 198 19.91 -8.16 14.16
N GLU A 199 19.14 -7.67 13.21
CA GLU A 199 19.67 -6.91 12.06
C GLU A 199 20.33 -5.59 12.50
N LYS A 200 19.76 -4.86 13.46
CA LYS A 200 20.37 -3.66 14.05
C LYS A 200 21.71 -3.97 14.71
N LYS A 201 21.84 -5.09 15.43
CA LYS A 201 23.10 -5.54 16.01
C LYS A 201 24.14 -5.84 14.93
N GLN A 202 23.76 -6.59 13.88
CA GLN A 202 24.65 -6.89 12.73
C GLN A 202 25.12 -5.61 12.04
N LEU A 203 24.22 -4.62 11.85
CA LEU A 203 24.56 -3.34 11.28
C LEU A 203 25.63 -2.61 12.11
N ASN A 204 25.44 -2.53 13.43
CA ASN A 204 26.40 -1.89 14.32
C ASN A 204 27.77 -2.57 14.30
N ASP A 205 27.80 -3.90 14.26
CA ASP A 205 29.05 -4.68 14.17
C ASP A 205 29.78 -4.41 12.83
N LYS A 206 29.05 -4.31 11.72
CA LYS A 206 29.61 -3.97 10.41
C LYS A 206 30.15 -2.53 10.38
N ILE A 207 29.40 -1.56 10.93
CA ILE A 207 29.84 -0.17 11.06
C ILE A 207 31.13 -0.05 11.91
N ALA A 208 31.21 -0.81 13.02
CA ALA A 208 32.39 -0.81 13.88
C ALA A 208 33.63 -1.33 13.14
N LYS A 209 33.49 -2.39 12.31
CA LYS A 209 34.56 -2.92 11.47
C LYS A 209 35.04 -1.93 10.41
N LEU A 210 34.13 -1.19 9.79
CA LEU A 210 34.46 -0.19 8.78
C LEU A 210 35.13 1.07 9.37
N LYS A 211 34.73 1.51 10.57
CA LYS A 211 35.36 2.65 11.26
C LYS A 211 36.87 2.49 11.43
N LYS A 212 37.39 1.28 11.47
CA LYS A 212 38.85 1.02 11.53
C LYS A 212 39.60 1.47 10.27
N LYS A 213 38.88 1.70 9.14
CA LYS A 213 39.45 2.18 7.85
C LYS A 213 39.06 3.64 7.54
N GLU A 214 38.90 4.45 8.53
CA GLU A 214 38.30 5.81 8.43
C GLU A 214 39.00 6.73 7.43
N SER A 215 40.34 6.70 7.33
CA SER A 215 41.09 7.58 6.43
C SER A 215 40.92 7.22 4.95
N GLU A 216 40.84 5.93 4.61
CA GLU A 216 40.61 5.45 3.25
C GLU A 216 39.19 5.82 2.79
N ILE A 217 38.22 5.64 3.66
CA ILE A 217 36.81 5.96 3.38
C ILE A 217 36.61 7.46 3.13
N LYS A 218 37.27 8.34 3.89
CA LYS A 218 37.21 9.79 3.65
C LYS A 218 37.66 10.16 2.25
N LYS A 219 38.80 9.65 1.81
CA LYS A 219 39.33 9.90 0.45
C LYS A 219 38.38 9.42 -0.64
N GLU A 220 37.77 8.24 -0.44
CA GLU A 220 36.80 7.69 -1.39
C GLU A 220 35.52 8.52 -1.46
N ILE A 221 35.01 9.02 -0.31
CA ILE A 221 33.86 9.92 -0.24
C ILE A 221 34.12 11.21 -1.02
N GLU A 222 35.28 11.86 -0.77
CA GLU A 222 35.65 13.10 -1.48
C GLU A 222 35.71 12.88 -2.99
N LYS A 223 36.32 11.78 -3.42
CA LYS A 223 36.37 11.42 -4.85
C LYS A 223 34.96 11.26 -5.44
N LYS A 224 34.09 10.47 -4.81
CA LYS A 224 32.71 10.24 -5.28
C LYS A 224 31.89 11.53 -5.28
N GLN A 225 32.05 12.41 -4.29
CA GLN A 225 31.35 13.69 -4.26
C GLN A 225 31.78 14.61 -5.42
N ASN A 226 33.06 14.63 -5.78
CA ASN A 226 33.56 15.40 -6.92
C ASN A 226 33.05 14.81 -8.24
N GLU A 227 33.05 13.49 -8.39
CA GLU A 227 32.48 12.79 -9.55
C GLU A 227 30.98 13.12 -9.72
N ALA A 228 30.19 13.07 -8.62
CA ALA A 228 28.77 13.41 -8.64
C ALA A 228 28.53 14.89 -9.05
N LYS A 229 29.33 15.84 -8.53
CA LYS A 229 29.22 17.25 -8.93
C LYS A 229 29.54 17.46 -10.41
N ASN A 230 30.59 16.80 -10.93
CA ASN A 230 30.95 16.87 -12.33
C ASN A 230 29.84 16.27 -13.22
N LEU A 231 29.26 15.15 -12.80
CA LEU A 231 28.17 14.52 -13.51
C LEU A 231 26.93 15.44 -13.53
N GLU A 232 26.55 16.03 -12.40
CA GLU A 232 25.42 16.97 -12.31
C GLU A 232 25.62 18.18 -13.24
N ALA A 233 26.81 18.77 -13.25
CA ALA A 233 27.14 19.88 -14.14
C ALA A 233 27.03 19.47 -15.62
N LYS A 234 27.50 18.28 -15.98
CA LYS A 234 27.38 17.71 -17.32
C LYS A 234 25.94 17.46 -17.71
N ILE A 235 25.12 16.90 -16.80
CA ILE A 235 23.69 16.66 -17.02
C ILE A 235 22.97 18.00 -17.28
N LYS A 236 23.17 19.00 -16.42
CA LYS A 236 22.58 20.34 -16.60
C LYS A 236 22.90 20.95 -17.95
N LYS A 237 24.16 20.86 -18.36
CA LYS A 237 24.61 21.36 -19.68
C LYS A 237 23.91 20.63 -20.82
N ILE A 238 23.79 19.30 -20.76
CA ILE A 238 23.06 18.49 -21.77
C ILE A 238 21.60 18.90 -21.84
N ILE A 239 20.94 19.06 -20.69
CA ILE A 239 19.53 19.50 -20.64
C ILE A 239 19.39 20.90 -21.25
N GLU A 240 20.30 21.83 -20.96
CA GLU A 240 20.28 23.18 -21.53
C GLU A 240 20.46 23.16 -23.04
N GLU A 241 21.40 22.38 -23.56
CA GLU A 241 21.61 22.19 -24.98
C GLU A 241 20.39 21.59 -25.68
N GLU A 242 19.80 20.58 -25.10
CA GLU A 242 18.56 19.93 -25.58
C GLU A 242 17.36 20.90 -25.60
N MET A 243 17.22 21.70 -24.53
CA MET A 243 16.15 22.70 -24.46
C MET A 243 16.40 23.83 -25.48
N ALA A 244 17.66 24.20 -25.73
CA ALA A 244 18.01 25.21 -26.71
C ALA A 244 17.76 24.72 -28.15
N ARG A 245 18.07 23.46 -28.47
CA ARG A 245 17.81 22.87 -29.79
C ARG A 245 16.30 22.77 -30.05
N ASN A 246 15.50 22.54 -29.01
CA ASN A 246 14.06 22.36 -29.07
C ASN A 246 13.26 23.57 -28.56
N LYS A 247 13.69 24.78 -28.91
CA LYS A 247 13.04 26.06 -28.50
C LYS A 247 11.54 26.14 -28.85
N LYS A 248 11.07 25.39 -29.85
CA LYS A 248 9.65 25.23 -30.16
C LYS A 248 9.23 23.81 -29.74
N ARG A 249 8.61 23.69 -28.57
CA ARG A 249 7.94 22.42 -28.19
C ARG A 249 6.87 22.10 -29.21
N THR A 250 6.90 20.89 -29.76
CA THR A 250 5.85 20.42 -30.62
C THR A 250 4.61 20.07 -29.78
N GLU A 251 3.44 20.06 -30.40
CA GLU A 251 2.20 19.62 -29.72
C GLU A 251 2.33 18.20 -29.14
N ALA A 252 3.06 17.33 -29.85
CA ALA A 252 3.40 15.99 -29.37
C ALA A 252 4.25 16.01 -28.07
N ASP A 253 5.19 16.93 -27.94
CA ASP A 253 6.02 17.10 -26.72
C ASP A 253 5.17 17.58 -25.54
N ILE A 254 4.20 18.47 -25.77
CA ILE A 254 3.29 18.96 -24.74
C ILE A 254 2.40 17.82 -24.26
N GLN A 255 1.82 17.04 -25.17
CA GLN A 255 1.00 15.89 -24.85
C GLN A 255 1.80 14.82 -24.11
N LEU A 256 3.04 14.55 -24.50
CA LEU A 256 3.90 13.57 -23.84
C LEU A 256 4.25 14.02 -22.42
N SER A 257 4.54 15.31 -22.21
CA SER A 257 4.78 15.90 -20.89
C SER A 257 3.59 15.74 -19.97
N SER A 258 2.39 16.07 -20.44
CA SER A 258 1.15 15.94 -19.67
C SER A 258 0.86 14.47 -19.31
N LYS A 259 1.09 13.54 -20.25
CA LYS A 259 0.96 12.09 -19.99
C LYS A 259 1.98 11.61 -18.96
N PHE A 260 3.24 12.06 -19.03
CA PHE A 260 4.27 11.72 -18.04
C PHE A 260 3.86 12.20 -16.65
N GLU A 261 3.42 13.45 -16.54
CA GLU A 261 3.00 14.06 -15.27
C GLU A 261 1.77 13.36 -14.66
N SER A 262 0.79 13.01 -15.47
CA SER A 262 -0.42 12.28 -15.02
C SER A 262 -0.12 10.85 -14.53
N ASN A 263 1.04 10.30 -14.86
CA ASN A 263 1.53 9.01 -14.37
C ASN A 263 2.41 9.11 -13.11
N LYS A 264 2.45 10.25 -12.45
CA LYS A 264 3.14 10.40 -11.15
C LYS A 264 2.58 9.41 -10.13
N GLY A 265 3.47 8.63 -9.50
CA GLY A 265 3.13 7.54 -8.57
C GLY A 265 2.70 6.24 -9.25
N LYS A 266 2.73 6.16 -10.59
CA LYS A 266 2.30 5.00 -11.38
C LYS A 266 3.39 4.49 -12.32
N LEU A 267 4.52 5.18 -12.44
CA LEU A 267 5.61 4.76 -13.33
C LEU A 267 6.18 3.41 -12.86
N PRO A 268 6.48 2.49 -13.77
CA PRO A 268 7.15 1.25 -13.42
C PRO A 268 8.55 1.52 -12.89
N TRP A 269 9.11 0.57 -12.16
CA TRP A 269 10.48 0.66 -11.70
C TRP A 269 11.48 0.56 -12.87
N PRO A 270 12.63 1.23 -12.75
CA PRO A 270 13.68 1.17 -13.78
C PRO A 270 14.43 -0.17 -13.80
N VAL A 271 14.02 -1.11 -12.97
CA VAL A 271 14.52 -2.50 -12.88
C VAL A 271 13.36 -3.45 -12.57
N GLU A 272 13.50 -4.71 -12.93
CA GLU A 272 12.47 -5.73 -12.65
C GLU A 272 12.34 -6.01 -11.15
N LYS A 273 13.48 -6.11 -10.44
CA LYS A 273 13.55 -6.34 -8.99
C LYS A 273 14.66 -5.49 -8.40
N GLY A 274 14.40 -4.84 -7.27
CA GLY A 274 15.43 -4.04 -6.61
C GLY A 274 14.98 -3.51 -5.25
N VAL A 275 15.95 -2.93 -4.54
CA VAL A 275 15.75 -2.26 -3.25
C VAL A 275 16.42 -0.90 -3.30
N ILE A 276 15.69 0.17 -2.93
CA ILE A 276 16.28 1.51 -2.83
C ILE A 276 17.25 1.51 -1.64
N THR A 277 18.53 1.70 -1.92
CA THR A 277 19.61 1.78 -0.93
C THR A 277 19.94 3.21 -0.56
N LYS A 278 19.82 4.14 -1.53
CA LYS A 278 19.96 5.57 -1.26
C LYS A 278 18.75 6.34 -1.77
N GLN A 279 18.18 7.13 -0.89
CA GLN A 279 17.03 7.98 -1.19
C GLN A 279 17.47 9.31 -1.80
N TYR A 280 16.54 9.98 -2.46
CA TYR A 280 16.72 11.35 -2.97
C TYR A 280 16.96 12.35 -1.85
N GLY A 281 17.87 13.27 -2.05
CA GLY A 281 18.12 14.41 -1.19
C GLY A 281 19.30 14.21 -0.24
N LYS A 282 19.27 14.90 0.89
CA LYS A 282 20.37 14.89 1.87
C LYS A 282 20.27 13.69 2.79
N SER A 283 21.35 12.95 2.96
CA SER A 283 21.48 11.87 3.92
C SER A 283 22.82 11.93 4.64
N GLN A 284 22.89 11.33 5.84
CA GLN A 284 24.16 11.19 6.54
C GLN A 284 24.91 9.97 5.98
N HIS A 285 26.23 10.08 5.86
CA HIS A 285 27.05 8.93 5.48
C HIS A 285 26.96 7.82 6.55
N PRO A 286 26.74 6.54 6.19
CA PRO A 286 26.48 5.44 7.14
C PRO A 286 27.54 5.26 8.23
N THR A 287 28.80 5.55 7.91
CA THR A 287 29.94 5.37 8.83
C THR A 287 30.57 6.69 9.28
N GLN A 288 30.19 7.81 8.68
CA GLN A 288 30.72 9.16 8.94
C GLN A 288 29.57 10.14 9.19
N PRO A 289 28.96 10.20 10.39
CA PRO A 289 27.75 11.00 10.65
C PRO A 289 27.92 12.51 10.42
N LYS A 290 29.17 13.01 10.44
CA LYS A 290 29.48 14.42 10.15
C LYS A 290 29.50 14.75 8.65
N VAL A 291 29.49 13.74 7.78
CA VAL A 291 29.51 13.89 6.33
C VAL A 291 28.09 13.79 5.81
N VAL A 292 27.63 14.87 5.19
CA VAL A 292 26.33 14.91 4.50
C VAL A 292 26.56 14.57 3.03
N ILE A 293 25.82 13.60 2.53
CA ILE A 293 25.79 13.20 1.11
C ILE A 293 24.50 13.74 0.52
N PHE A 294 24.58 14.31 -0.68
CA PHE A 294 23.39 14.68 -1.46
C PHE A 294 23.24 13.72 -2.64
N ASN A 295 22.05 13.15 -2.79
CA ASN A 295 21.69 12.26 -3.90
C ASN A 295 20.64 12.95 -4.78
N ASN A 296 20.96 13.20 -6.04
CA ASN A 296 20.07 13.84 -7.02
C ASN A 296 18.97 12.93 -7.54
N GLY A 297 19.05 11.64 -7.24
CA GLY A 297 18.13 10.60 -7.64
C GLY A 297 17.93 9.57 -6.54
N ILE A 298 17.75 8.31 -6.94
CA ILE A 298 17.72 7.15 -6.06
C ILE A 298 18.71 6.10 -6.55
N ASP A 299 19.36 5.41 -5.61
CA ASP A 299 20.17 4.25 -5.94
C ASP A 299 19.37 2.97 -5.63
N ILE A 300 19.26 2.09 -6.60
CA ILE A 300 18.51 0.85 -6.49
C ILE A 300 19.48 -0.33 -6.65
N ALA A 301 19.69 -1.08 -5.57
CA ALA A 301 20.42 -2.34 -5.62
C ALA A 301 19.56 -3.42 -6.27
N THR A 302 20.17 -4.18 -7.16
CA THR A 302 19.51 -5.24 -7.93
C THR A 302 20.40 -6.47 -8.09
N GLU A 303 19.93 -7.48 -8.81
CA GLU A 303 20.68 -8.69 -9.09
C GLU A 303 21.74 -8.47 -10.16
N GLU A 304 22.84 -9.26 -10.08
CA GLU A 304 23.87 -9.28 -11.13
C GLU A 304 23.28 -9.64 -12.49
N GLY A 305 23.68 -8.92 -13.53
CA GLY A 305 23.14 -9.10 -14.88
C GLY A 305 21.77 -8.48 -15.12
N ALA A 306 21.21 -7.75 -14.14
CA ALA A 306 19.96 -7.04 -14.30
C ALA A 306 20.05 -5.97 -15.40
N THR A 307 18.91 -5.72 -16.06
CA THR A 307 18.81 -4.72 -17.13
C THR A 307 18.05 -3.49 -16.64
N ALA A 308 18.49 -2.31 -17.07
CA ALA A 308 17.75 -1.06 -16.93
C ALA A 308 16.56 -1.06 -17.87
N LEU A 309 15.39 -0.68 -17.34
CA LEU A 309 14.11 -0.63 -18.05
C LEU A 309 13.63 0.81 -18.17
N CYS A 310 13.12 1.17 -19.35
CA CYS A 310 12.52 2.48 -19.60
C CYS A 310 11.24 2.63 -18.78
N VAL A 311 11.14 3.68 -17.96
CA VAL A 311 9.97 3.89 -17.09
C VAL A 311 8.78 4.51 -17.82
N PHE A 312 8.99 5.16 -18.97
CA PHE A 312 7.93 5.79 -19.76
C PHE A 312 8.34 5.98 -21.22
N ASP A 313 7.38 6.06 -22.12
CA ASP A 313 7.61 6.30 -23.56
C ASP A 313 8.37 7.60 -23.76
N GLY A 314 9.36 7.61 -24.67
CA GLY A 314 10.18 8.79 -24.91
C GLY A 314 11.16 8.61 -26.04
N GLN A 315 12.13 9.50 -26.08
CA GLN A 315 13.26 9.49 -27.03
C GLN A 315 14.58 9.60 -26.28
N VAL A 316 15.54 8.74 -26.62
CA VAL A 316 16.89 8.83 -26.05
C VAL A 316 17.50 10.15 -26.49
N SER A 317 17.72 11.05 -25.54
CA SER A 317 18.34 12.36 -25.77
C SER A 317 19.83 12.19 -26.01
N THR A 318 20.49 11.47 -25.14
CA THR A 318 21.94 11.22 -25.24
C THR A 318 22.35 9.95 -24.50
N VAL A 319 23.49 9.41 -24.92
CA VAL A 319 24.22 8.37 -24.21
C VAL A 319 25.66 8.87 -24.08
N PHE A 320 26.20 8.86 -22.87
CA PHE A 320 27.57 9.28 -22.64
C PHE A 320 28.26 8.43 -21.55
N SER A 321 29.59 8.35 -21.61
CA SER A 321 30.37 7.64 -20.61
C SER A 321 30.93 8.61 -19.57
N THR A 322 31.02 8.16 -18.33
CA THR A 322 31.73 8.82 -17.23
C THR A 322 33.16 8.31 -17.04
N GLY A 323 33.61 7.40 -17.91
CA GLY A 323 34.92 6.76 -17.89
C GLY A 323 34.82 5.25 -17.57
N THR A 324 34.14 4.87 -16.52
CA THR A 324 33.94 3.47 -16.12
C THR A 324 32.55 2.95 -16.43
N GLU A 325 31.56 3.82 -16.55
CA GLU A 325 30.15 3.51 -16.66
C GLU A 325 29.46 4.41 -17.68
N ASN A 326 28.33 3.96 -18.22
CA ASN A 326 27.54 4.75 -19.16
C ASN A 326 26.30 5.32 -18.50
N VAL A 327 25.87 6.44 -19.02
CA VAL A 327 24.64 7.14 -18.63
C VAL A 327 23.73 7.28 -19.84
N ILE A 328 22.47 6.89 -19.68
CA ILE A 328 21.43 7.05 -20.69
C ILE A 328 20.46 8.11 -20.21
N MET A 329 20.18 9.11 -21.03
CA MET A 329 19.19 10.13 -20.77
C MET A 329 18.04 10.01 -21.77
N ILE A 330 16.81 9.93 -21.28
CA ILE A 330 15.61 9.82 -22.09
C ILE A 330 14.74 11.06 -21.86
N ARG A 331 14.27 11.65 -22.95
CA ARG A 331 13.37 12.79 -22.93
C ARG A 331 11.91 12.34 -23.07
N HIS A 332 11.04 12.89 -22.21
CA HIS A 332 9.60 12.68 -22.16
C HIS A 332 8.86 14.02 -22.25
N GLY A 333 9.11 14.76 -23.34
CA GLY A 333 8.64 16.14 -23.50
C GLY A 333 9.44 17.13 -22.67
N ALA A 334 8.89 17.69 -21.58
CA ALA A 334 9.58 18.58 -20.65
C ALA A 334 10.38 17.84 -19.59
N TYR A 335 10.09 16.54 -19.40
CA TYR A 335 10.75 15.72 -18.40
C TYR A 335 11.89 14.92 -19.01
N PHE A 336 12.88 14.61 -18.16
CA PHE A 336 13.98 13.71 -18.52
C PHE A 336 14.12 12.65 -17.44
N THR A 337 14.43 11.42 -17.86
CA THR A 337 14.87 10.35 -16.95
C THR A 337 16.31 10.01 -17.26
N LEU A 338 17.07 9.75 -16.21
CA LEU A 338 18.48 9.41 -16.29
C LEU A 338 18.73 8.06 -15.65
N TYR A 339 19.48 7.23 -16.35
CA TYR A 339 19.88 5.89 -15.95
C TYR A 339 21.40 5.83 -15.97
N ALA A 340 22.04 5.78 -14.81
CA ALA A 340 23.49 5.69 -14.69
C ALA A 340 23.91 4.31 -14.12
N ASN A 341 25.20 4.05 -14.13
CA ASN A 341 25.81 2.78 -13.80
C ASN A 341 25.43 1.67 -14.81
N ILE A 342 25.44 2.00 -16.09
CA ILE A 342 25.17 1.07 -17.18
C ILE A 342 26.49 0.56 -17.75
N ASP A 343 26.64 -0.76 -17.86
CA ASP A 343 27.81 -1.41 -18.48
C ASP A 343 27.63 -1.46 -20.02
N LYS A 344 26.66 -2.24 -20.50
CA LYS A 344 26.35 -2.37 -21.93
C LYS A 344 25.08 -1.59 -22.25
N VAL A 345 25.20 -0.70 -23.25
CA VAL A 345 24.07 0.12 -23.71
C VAL A 345 23.43 -0.55 -24.93
N TYR A 346 22.09 -0.62 -24.99
CA TYR A 346 21.31 -1.24 -26.06
C TYR A 346 20.61 -0.23 -26.96
N VAL A 347 20.70 1.06 -26.63
CA VAL A 347 20.04 2.16 -27.32
C VAL A 347 21.04 3.24 -27.68
N LYS A 348 20.75 4.08 -28.65
CA LYS A 348 21.55 5.21 -29.07
C LYS A 348 20.75 6.51 -29.08
N ALA A 349 21.43 7.64 -29.06
CA ALA A 349 20.80 8.95 -29.15
C ALA A 349 19.89 9.04 -30.39
N GLY A 350 18.68 9.56 -30.18
CA GLY A 350 17.64 9.64 -31.22
C GLY A 350 16.65 8.46 -31.24
N ASP A 351 16.96 7.32 -30.62
CA ASP A 351 16.06 6.17 -30.60
C ASP A 351 14.77 6.49 -29.83
N LYS A 352 13.62 6.11 -30.41
CA LYS A 352 12.33 6.11 -29.68
C LYS A 352 12.25 4.86 -28.84
N VAL A 353 11.90 5.02 -27.55
CA VAL A 353 11.81 3.94 -26.57
C VAL A 353 10.42 3.89 -25.96
N LYS A 354 9.99 2.69 -25.59
CA LYS A 354 8.70 2.45 -24.93
C LYS A 354 8.89 2.05 -23.48
N THR A 355 7.85 2.26 -22.69
CA THR A 355 7.75 1.79 -21.31
C THR A 355 8.07 0.29 -21.20
N GLY A 356 8.98 -0.07 -20.28
CA GLY A 356 9.44 -1.46 -20.10
C GLY A 356 10.53 -1.92 -21.07
N GLN A 357 10.92 -1.12 -22.07
CA GLN A 357 11.98 -1.46 -23.01
C GLN A 357 13.34 -1.54 -22.30
N LYS A 358 14.13 -2.55 -22.62
CA LYS A 358 15.49 -2.74 -22.12
C LYS A 358 16.43 -1.68 -22.70
N LEU A 359 17.12 -0.97 -21.82
CA LEU A 359 18.03 0.14 -22.16
C LEU A 359 19.49 -0.30 -22.15
N GLY A 360 19.85 -1.22 -21.24
CA GLY A 360 21.21 -1.67 -21.07
C GLY A 360 21.36 -2.63 -19.90
N THR A 361 22.54 -3.24 -19.76
CA THR A 361 22.90 -4.06 -18.59
C THR A 361 23.47 -3.16 -17.51
N ILE A 362 23.04 -3.32 -16.27
CA ILE A 362 23.55 -2.55 -15.13
C ILE A 362 24.94 -3.04 -14.76
N HIS A 363 25.83 -2.11 -14.47
CA HIS A 363 27.22 -2.41 -14.07
C HIS A 363 27.25 -3.14 -12.73
N SER A 364 28.03 -4.22 -12.68
CA SER A 364 28.32 -4.96 -11.44
C SER A 364 29.75 -4.69 -11.01
N SER A 365 29.91 -4.15 -9.80
CA SER A 365 31.22 -3.85 -9.23
C SER A 365 32.01 -5.15 -8.97
N ALA A 366 33.20 -5.26 -9.56
CA ALA A 366 34.08 -6.40 -9.35
C ALA A 366 34.66 -6.48 -7.92
N THR A 367 34.66 -5.34 -7.19
CA THR A 367 35.23 -5.25 -5.83
C THR A 367 34.34 -5.81 -4.76
N ASP A 368 33.02 -5.66 -4.89
CA ASP A 368 32.04 -6.03 -3.86
C ASP A 368 30.84 -6.79 -4.40
N ASN A 369 30.85 -7.16 -5.70
CA ASN A 369 29.72 -7.82 -6.39
C ASN A 369 28.39 -7.08 -6.23
N SER A 370 28.42 -5.77 -6.02
CA SER A 370 27.19 -4.98 -5.98
C SER A 370 26.76 -4.57 -7.38
N THR A 371 25.47 -4.66 -7.63
CA THR A 371 24.83 -4.18 -8.85
C THR A 371 23.82 -3.14 -8.45
N THR A 372 24.06 -1.89 -8.84
CA THR A 372 23.22 -0.77 -8.42
C THR A 372 23.00 0.17 -9.61
N ILE A 373 21.75 0.50 -9.89
CA ILE A 373 21.39 1.55 -10.84
C ILE A 373 21.16 2.86 -10.10
N HIS A 374 21.68 3.95 -10.63
CA HIS A 374 21.30 5.30 -10.21
C HIS A 374 20.25 5.86 -11.16
N PHE A 375 19.13 6.31 -10.61
CA PHE A 375 17.98 6.78 -11.38
C PHE A 375 17.53 8.17 -10.94
N GLU A 376 17.43 9.09 -11.90
CA GLU A 376 16.99 10.47 -11.67
C GLU A 376 15.79 10.81 -12.56
N ILE A 377 14.95 11.73 -12.06
CA ILE A 377 13.90 12.39 -12.85
C ILE A 377 14.15 13.91 -12.79
N TRP A 378 14.14 14.54 -13.94
CA TRP A 378 14.30 15.97 -14.09
C TRP A 378 13.06 16.60 -14.72
N ASN A 379 12.61 17.72 -14.14
CA ASN A 379 11.63 18.59 -14.77
C ASN A 379 12.36 19.84 -15.23
N GLU A 380 12.58 19.97 -16.51
CA GLU A 380 13.46 20.98 -17.09
C GLU A 380 14.86 20.94 -16.45
N LYS A 381 15.24 21.98 -15.70
CA LYS A 381 16.57 22.09 -15.07
C LYS A 381 16.62 21.60 -13.62
N ASN A 382 15.47 21.18 -13.07
CA ASN A 382 15.35 20.79 -11.67
C ASN A 382 15.15 19.27 -11.54
N ASN A 383 15.97 18.65 -10.72
CA ASN A 383 15.72 17.25 -10.36
C ASN A 383 14.59 17.15 -9.33
N VAL A 384 13.84 16.07 -9.41
CA VAL A 384 12.70 15.81 -8.53
C VAL A 384 12.84 14.43 -7.91
N ASN A 385 12.26 14.23 -6.72
CA ASN A 385 12.36 12.96 -6.02
C ASN A 385 11.69 11.82 -6.80
N PRO A 386 12.45 10.83 -7.33
CA PRO A 386 11.91 9.75 -8.14
C PRO A 386 10.96 8.82 -7.39
N GLU A 387 11.13 8.65 -6.07
CA GLU A 387 10.28 7.78 -5.26
C GLU A 387 8.79 8.18 -5.30
N LYS A 388 8.52 9.45 -5.54
CA LYS A 388 7.14 9.97 -5.66
C LYS A 388 6.49 9.68 -7.02
N TRP A 389 7.26 9.17 -7.98
CA TRP A 389 6.82 8.90 -9.35
C TRP A 389 6.63 7.40 -9.62
N LEU A 390 7.41 6.57 -8.92
CA LEU A 390 7.38 5.11 -9.07
C LEU A 390 6.20 4.50 -8.28
N ARG A 391 5.61 3.42 -8.83
CA ARG A 391 4.52 2.67 -8.19
C ARG A 391 4.99 1.75 -7.07
#